data_18438693617de04ad3e85e11d20bafd0
#
_entry.id   18438693617de04ad3e85e11d20bafd0
#
_cell.length_a   1.000
_cell.length_b   1.000
_cell.length_c   1.000
_cell.angle_alpha   90.00
_cell.angle_beta   90.00
_cell.angle_gamma   90.00
#
_symmetry.space_group_name_H-M   'P 1'
#
loop_
_entity.id
_entity.type
_entity.pdbx_description
1 polymer ?
#
loop_
_entity_poly.entity_id
_entity_poly.type
_entity_poly.pdbx_seq_one_letter_code
_entity_poly.pdbx_strand_id
1 'polypeptide(L)'
;MINFSLEDIEFIKILATSDATILQAGMDDATRKRLDEQVGVILREYYHENTRNLGTQYTEKLLEYGITEDDGKAAIACARRLGIDIS
;
A
#
# COMPACT_ATOMS: atom_id res chain seq x y z
N MET A 1 -15.38 8.53 -5.05
CA MET A 1 -15.35 8.17 -3.62
C MET A 1 -14.30 7.11 -3.38
N ILE A 2 -13.47 7.31 -2.36
CA ILE A 2 -12.40 6.37 -2.03
C ILE A 2 -12.92 5.35 -1.03
N ASN A 3 -12.89 4.08 -1.41
CA ASN A 3 -13.31 2.99 -0.54
C ASN A 3 -12.12 2.12 -0.19
N PHE A 4 -11.82 2.04 1.11
CA PHE A 4 -10.81 1.12 1.63
C PHE A 4 -11.51 0.04 2.44
N SER A 5 -11.21 -1.21 2.16
CA SER A 5 -11.66 -2.30 3.02
C SER A 5 -10.69 -2.42 4.19
N LEU A 6 -11.17 -3.01 5.28
CA LEU A 6 -10.29 -3.28 6.42
C LEU A 6 -9.16 -4.24 6.03
N GLU A 7 -9.44 -5.17 5.13
CA GLU A 7 -8.42 -6.10 4.63
C GLU A 7 -7.31 -5.36 3.88
N ASP A 8 -7.65 -4.35 3.08
CA ASP A 8 -6.66 -3.55 2.37
C ASP A 8 -5.79 -2.77 3.36
N ILE A 9 -6.39 -2.19 4.39
CA ILE A 9 -5.67 -1.47 5.43
C ILE A 9 -4.72 -2.40 6.17
N GLU A 10 -5.19 -3.59 6.56
CA GLU A 10 -4.35 -4.58 7.23
C GLU A 10 -3.18 -5.00 6.34
N PHE A 11 -3.42 -5.17 5.04
CA PHE A 11 -2.37 -5.54 4.10
C PHE A 11 -1.30 -4.45 4.02
N ILE A 12 -1.73 -3.18 3.95
CA ILE A 12 -0.78 -2.06 3.92
C ILE A 12 0.07 -2.02 5.19
N LYS A 13 -0.53 -2.27 6.35
CA LYS A 13 0.20 -2.36 7.62
C LYS A 13 1.23 -3.48 7.60
N ILE A 14 0.86 -4.63 7.04
CA ILE A 14 1.79 -5.76 6.90
C ILE A 14 2.95 -5.38 5.99
N LEU A 15 2.67 -4.74 4.85
CA LEU A 15 3.72 -4.28 3.94
C LEU A 15 4.68 -3.31 4.64
N ALA A 16 4.16 -2.44 5.48
CA ALA A 16 4.96 -1.42 6.16
C ALA A 16 5.91 -2.01 7.21
N THR A 17 5.61 -3.21 7.74
CA THR A 17 6.34 -3.81 8.85
C THR A 17 7.03 -5.11 8.53
N SER A 18 6.90 -5.62 7.30
CA SER A 18 7.41 -6.94 6.93
C SER A 18 8.51 -6.87 5.88
N ASP A 19 9.31 -7.93 5.82
CA ASP A 19 10.33 -8.09 4.80
C ASP A 19 9.70 -8.62 3.51
N ALA A 20 10.00 -7.98 2.38
CA ALA A 20 9.41 -8.35 1.09
C ALA A 20 9.75 -9.79 0.68
N THR A 21 10.96 -10.25 0.97
CA THR A 21 11.38 -11.61 0.65
C THR A 21 10.54 -12.64 1.39
N ILE A 22 10.28 -12.39 2.67
CA ILE A 22 9.47 -13.28 3.50
C ILE A 22 8.02 -13.28 3.01
N LEU A 23 7.47 -12.10 2.70
CA LEU A 23 6.11 -11.98 2.19
C LEU A 23 5.95 -12.72 0.87
N GLN A 24 6.90 -12.56 -0.05
CA GLN A 24 6.83 -13.20 -1.34
C GLN A 24 6.84 -14.73 -1.22
N ALA A 25 7.65 -15.26 -0.33
CA ALA A 25 7.76 -16.70 -0.12
C ALA A 25 6.45 -17.32 0.39
N GLY A 26 5.67 -16.57 1.17
CA GLY A 26 4.41 -17.05 1.74
C GLY A 26 3.16 -16.60 1.01
N MET A 27 3.29 -15.88 -0.09
CA MET A 27 2.15 -15.26 -0.78
C MET A 27 1.54 -16.23 -1.78
N ASP A 28 0.24 -16.53 -1.63
CA ASP A 28 -0.50 -17.32 -2.61
C ASP A 28 -1.02 -16.43 -3.74
N ASP A 29 -1.59 -17.06 -4.77
CA ASP A 29 -2.07 -16.35 -5.96
C ASP A 29 -3.20 -15.37 -5.64
N ALA A 30 -4.10 -15.73 -4.74
CA ALA A 30 -5.22 -14.87 -4.36
C ALA A 30 -4.72 -13.61 -3.65
N THR A 31 -3.75 -13.76 -2.76
CA THR A 31 -3.14 -12.64 -2.04
C THR A 31 -2.37 -11.75 -3.00
N ARG A 32 -1.62 -12.33 -3.95
CA ARG A 32 -0.90 -11.58 -4.97
C ARG A 32 -1.85 -10.79 -5.84
N LYS A 33 -2.97 -11.37 -6.21
CA LYS A 33 -3.99 -10.68 -7.01
C LYS A 33 -4.57 -9.48 -6.26
N ARG A 34 -4.85 -9.63 -4.97
CA ARG A 34 -5.32 -8.52 -4.14
C ARG A 34 -4.27 -7.41 -4.08
N LEU A 35 -3.00 -7.78 -3.94
CA LEU A 35 -1.91 -6.81 -3.94
C LEU A 35 -1.87 -6.03 -5.27
N ASP A 36 -1.93 -6.74 -6.39
CA ASP A 36 -1.85 -6.11 -7.71
C ASP A 36 -3.05 -5.22 -8.02
N GLU A 37 -4.26 -5.68 -7.71
CA GLU A 37 -5.50 -5.04 -8.17
C GLU A 37 -6.11 -4.04 -7.19
N GLN A 38 -5.80 -4.16 -5.90
CA GLN A 38 -6.43 -3.31 -4.88
C GLN A 38 -5.39 -2.51 -4.10
N VAL A 39 -4.52 -3.18 -3.40
CA VAL A 39 -3.54 -2.51 -2.52
C VAL A 39 -2.56 -1.67 -3.34
N GLY A 40 -2.10 -2.20 -4.45
CA GLY A 40 -1.18 -1.47 -5.34
C GLY A 40 -1.79 -0.19 -5.89
N VAL A 41 -3.08 -0.23 -6.21
CA VAL A 41 -3.80 0.96 -6.69
C VAL A 41 -3.85 2.03 -5.59
N ILE A 42 -4.20 1.63 -4.37
CA ILE A 42 -4.24 2.55 -3.23
C ILE A 42 -2.88 3.20 -3.00
N LEU A 43 -1.82 2.40 -2.97
CA LEU A 43 -0.46 2.91 -2.75
C LEU A 43 0.00 3.81 -3.89
N ARG A 44 -0.37 3.50 -5.12
CA ARG A 44 -0.02 4.32 -6.28
C ARG A 44 -0.69 5.70 -6.20
N GLU A 45 -1.98 5.73 -5.88
CA GLU A 45 -2.70 6.99 -5.73
C GLU A 45 -2.16 7.81 -4.56
N TYR A 46 -1.87 7.16 -3.45
CA TYR A 46 -1.25 7.80 -2.30
C TYR A 46 0.11 8.42 -2.68
N TYR A 47 0.93 7.68 -3.42
CA TYR A 47 2.23 8.15 -3.88
C TYR A 47 2.08 9.37 -4.79
N HIS A 48 1.11 9.33 -5.72
CA HIS A 48 0.86 10.46 -6.64
C HIS A 48 0.39 11.70 -5.90
N GLU A 49 -0.47 11.56 -4.89
CA GLU A 49 -0.88 12.69 -4.07
C GLU A 49 0.33 13.39 -3.45
N ASN A 50 1.24 12.60 -2.88
CA ASN A 50 2.36 13.15 -2.13
C ASN A 50 3.48 13.69 -3.02
N THR A 51 3.68 13.12 -4.20
CA THR A 51 4.77 13.52 -5.09
C THR A 51 4.34 14.54 -6.14
N ARG A 52 3.06 14.58 -6.50
CA ARG A 52 2.52 15.48 -7.53
C ARG A 52 1.58 16.53 -6.97
N ASN A 53 1.43 16.56 -5.67
CA ASN A 53 0.59 17.54 -4.98
C ASN A 53 -0.86 17.52 -5.46
N LEU A 54 -1.42 16.32 -5.64
CA LEU A 54 -2.76 16.12 -6.18
C LEU A 54 -3.85 16.04 -5.10
N GLY A 55 -3.58 16.56 -3.90
CA GLY A 55 -4.52 16.54 -2.80
C GLY A 55 -4.05 15.68 -1.65
N THR A 56 -4.96 15.38 -0.71
CA THR A 56 -4.63 14.69 0.53
C THR A 56 -5.64 13.59 0.89
N GLN A 57 -6.50 13.19 -0.05
CA GLN A 57 -7.58 12.26 0.25
C GLN A 57 -7.08 10.90 0.73
N TYR A 58 -6.12 10.32 0.01
CA TYR A 58 -5.54 9.03 0.38
C TYR A 58 -4.70 9.16 1.64
N THR A 59 -3.93 10.23 1.75
CA THR A 59 -3.10 10.51 2.93
C THR A 59 -3.94 10.60 4.17
N GLU A 60 -5.02 11.39 4.13
CA GLU A 60 -5.91 11.57 5.28
C GLU A 60 -6.62 10.27 5.65
N LYS A 61 -7.07 9.51 4.64
CA LYS A 61 -7.75 8.25 4.87
C LYS A 61 -6.84 7.23 5.55
N LEU A 62 -5.60 7.13 5.07
CA LEU A 62 -4.63 6.22 5.68
C LEU A 62 -4.28 6.65 7.11
N LEU A 63 -4.18 7.95 7.35
CA LEU A 63 -3.94 8.46 8.72
C LEU A 63 -5.08 8.10 9.67
N GLU A 64 -6.33 8.12 9.19
CA GLU A 64 -7.47 7.70 10.01
C GLU A 64 -7.32 6.28 10.53
N TYR A 65 -6.65 5.42 9.77
CA TYR A 65 -6.41 4.02 10.14
C TYR A 65 -5.06 3.80 10.80
N GLY A 66 -4.35 4.88 11.14
CA GLY A 66 -3.08 4.78 11.85
C GLY A 66 -1.87 4.52 10.97
N ILE A 67 -2.00 4.68 9.65
CA ILE A 67 -0.88 4.54 8.73
C ILE A 67 -0.24 5.91 8.54
N THR A 68 0.92 6.11 9.16
CA THR A 68 1.66 7.36 9.11
C THR A 68 2.38 7.51 7.77
N GLU A 69 2.98 8.69 7.54
CA GLU A 69 3.78 8.93 6.34
C GLU A 69 4.94 7.93 6.24
N ASP A 70 5.62 7.66 7.36
CA ASP A 70 6.71 6.69 7.37
C ASP A 70 6.23 5.29 7.03
N ASP A 71 5.07 4.89 7.57
CA ASP A 71 4.46 3.60 7.26
C ASP A 71 4.07 3.52 5.79
N GLY A 72 3.52 4.59 5.24
CA GLY A 72 3.18 4.66 3.83
C GLY A 72 4.39 4.50 2.93
N LYS A 73 5.48 5.18 3.25
CA LYS A 73 6.73 5.07 2.49
C LYS A 73 7.31 3.66 2.58
N ALA A 74 7.27 3.06 3.77
CA ALA A 74 7.75 1.68 3.96
C ALA A 74 6.91 0.69 3.18
N ALA A 75 5.60 0.85 3.17
CA ALA A 75 4.69 -0.01 2.41
C ALA A 75 4.96 0.10 0.90
N ILE A 76 5.16 1.31 0.39
CA ILE A 76 5.50 1.53 -1.01
C ILE A 76 6.82 0.85 -1.37
N ALA A 77 7.85 1.00 -0.53
CA ALA A 77 9.14 0.38 -0.77
C ALA A 77 9.03 -1.15 -0.81
N CYS A 78 8.28 -1.72 0.11
CA CYS A 78 8.03 -3.16 0.14
C CYS A 78 7.28 -3.63 -1.10
N ALA A 79 6.23 -2.92 -1.48
CA ALA A 79 5.42 -3.26 -2.66
C ALA A 79 6.27 -3.22 -3.95
N ARG A 80 7.16 -2.23 -4.07
CA ARG A 80 8.08 -2.15 -5.21
C ARG A 80 9.00 -3.36 -5.28
N ARG A 81 9.51 -3.81 -4.13
CA ARG A 81 10.33 -5.02 -4.06
C ARG A 81 9.57 -6.27 -4.45
N LEU A 82 8.26 -6.27 -4.22
CA LEU A 82 7.38 -7.36 -4.63
C LEU A 82 6.99 -7.27 -6.12
N GLY A 83 7.49 -6.27 -6.82
CA GLY A 83 7.25 -6.13 -8.26
C GLY A 83 6.07 -5.27 -8.63
N ILE A 84 5.48 -4.55 -7.68
CA ILE A 84 4.37 -3.64 -7.96
C ILE A 84 4.92 -2.34 -8.52
N ASP A 85 4.37 -1.90 -9.65
CA ASP A 85 4.78 -0.66 -10.29
C ASP A 85 4.12 0.54 -9.58
N ILE A 86 4.91 1.23 -8.77
CA ILE A 86 4.48 2.45 -8.10
C ILE A 86 5.45 3.55 -8.53
N SER A 87 5.02 4.33 -9.50
CA SER A 87 5.85 5.38 -10.09
C SER A 87 5.07 6.68 -10.30
#